data_226279678100375d5cfdec91f5ff1693
#
_entry.id   226279678100375d5cfdec91f5ff1693
#
_cell.length_a   1.000
_cell.length_b   1.000
_cell.length_c   1.000
_cell.angle_alpha   90.00
_cell.angle_beta   90.00
_cell.angle_gamma   90.00
#
_symmetry.space_group_name_H-M   'P 1'
#
loop_
_entity.id
_entity.type
_entity.pdbx_description
1 polymer ?
#
loop_
_entity_poly.entity_id
_entity_poly.type
_entity_poly.pdbx_seq_one_letter_code
_entity_poly.pdbx_strand_id
1 'polypeptide(L)'
;LKNIEVEFSEFVMLNSSGDPIEASEILDKTEEHMIALNQIMDRIPGLIEKVNKTLPEQLEDLESGYRKLIDQNYLFTEQNIESSFQDIRVAIRENTALIVSFDLDAAEEANQEVQEEIDRLYQVFTSEIEAHKATVKLSKTLPKFLEHNAQNTKNLLEETERLNKSYTLADSKLSRIQQLSKRMTSVETVINDSLEDIENPEVAYTILQERLEHSMATLKEMEEEQLVLADYLQSQEVSETN
;
A
#
# COMPACT_ATOMS: atom_id res chain seq x y z
N LEU A 1 45.50 4.92 1.19
CA LEU A 1 46.67 4.78 0.34
C LEU A 1 47.90 5.41 1.00
N LYS A 2 47.93 6.71 1.31
CA LYS A 2 49.10 7.38 1.94
C LYS A 2 49.63 6.68 3.18
N ASN A 3 48.74 6.17 4.06
CA ASN A 3 49.17 5.47 5.28
C ASN A 3 49.82 4.14 4.96
N ILE A 4 49.33 3.40 3.96
CA ILE A 4 49.93 2.14 3.50
C ILE A 4 51.32 2.37 2.88
N GLU A 5 51.46 3.42 2.10
CA GLU A 5 52.76 3.78 1.50
C GLU A 5 53.81 4.15 2.58
N VAL A 6 53.39 4.90 3.61
CA VAL A 6 54.25 5.24 4.75
C VAL A 6 54.65 4.01 5.54
N GLU A 7 53.69 3.15 5.87
CA GLU A 7 53.89 1.90 6.61
C GLU A 7 54.82 0.94 5.87
N PHE A 8 54.67 0.81 4.55
CA PHE A 8 55.56 0.01 3.72
C PHE A 8 56.97 0.58 3.67
N SER A 9 57.12 1.89 3.60
CA SER A 9 58.43 2.57 3.65
C SER A 9 59.11 2.38 4.99
N GLU A 10 58.38 2.46 6.11
CA GLU A 10 58.90 2.16 7.46
C GLU A 10 59.32 0.71 7.61
N PHE A 11 58.56 -0.24 7.08
CA PHE A 11 58.91 -1.66 7.06
C PHE A 11 60.24 -1.90 6.35
N VAL A 12 60.44 -1.32 5.16
CA VAL A 12 61.68 -1.46 4.39
C VAL A 12 62.84 -0.88 5.16
N MET A 13 62.67 0.26 5.80
CA MET A 13 63.71 0.93 6.59
C MET A 13 64.11 0.10 7.83
N LEU A 14 63.15 -0.39 8.60
CA LEU A 14 63.37 -1.20 9.78
C LEU A 14 63.99 -2.56 9.45
N ASN A 15 63.54 -3.19 8.40
CA ASN A 15 64.12 -4.45 7.93
C ASN A 15 65.58 -4.29 7.49
N SER A 16 65.88 -3.15 6.85
CA SER A 16 67.25 -2.81 6.43
C SER A 16 68.14 -2.43 7.61
N SER A 17 67.60 -1.90 8.70
CA SER A 17 68.31 -1.52 9.92
C SER A 17 68.58 -2.68 10.88
N GLY A 18 68.01 -3.87 10.62
CA GLY A 18 68.29 -5.06 11.42
C GLY A 18 67.37 -5.22 12.63
N ASP A 19 66.18 -4.57 12.60
CA ASP A 19 65.14 -4.76 13.60
C ASP A 19 63.97 -5.59 13.01
N PRO A 20 64.06 -6.93 12.98
CA PRO A 20 63.12 -7.79 12.30
C PRO A 20 61.79 -7.94 13.06
N ILE A 21 61.78 -7.69 14.36
CA ILE A 21 60.55 -7.82 15.18
C ILE A 21 59.67 -6.63 14.90
N GLU A 22 60.20 -5.43 15.00
CA GLU A 22 59.44 -4.20 14.74
C GLU A 22 59.03 -4.10 13.26
N ALA A 23 59.89 -4.56 12.34
CA ALA A 23 59.52 -4.69 10.93
C ALA A 23 58.37 -5.67 10.69
N SER A 24 58.32 -6.80 11.41
CA SER A 24 57.19 -7.77 11.33
C SER A 24 55.89 -7.17 11.83
N GLU A 25 55.91 -6.43 12.94
CA GLU A 25 54.70 -5.77 13.46
C GLU A 25 54.15 -4.71 12.48
N ILE A 26 55.03 -3.96 11.80
CA ILE A 26 54.64 -3.00 10.77
C ILE A 26 54.06 -3.72 9.53
N LEU A 27 54.67 -4.84 9.14
CA LEU A 27 54.16 -5.64 8.02
C LEU A 27 52.76 -6.19 8.29
N ASP A 28 52.54 -6.75 9.48
CA ASP A 28 51.22 -7.26 9.89
C ASP A 28 50.16 -6.15 9.88
N LYS A 29 50.51 -4.97 10.37
CA LYS A 29 49.66 -3.79 10.38
C LYS A 29 49.36 -3.28 8.96
N THR A 30 50.34 -3.29 8.08
CA THR A 30 50.19 -2.93 6.66
C THR A 30 49.27 -3.93 5.95
N GLU A 31 49.40 -5.22 6.23
CA GLU A 31 48.55 -6.28 5.68
C GLU A 31 47.09 -6.09 6.12
N GLU A 32 46.83 -5.81 7.40
CA GLU A 32 45.50 -5.50 7.91
C GLU A 32 44.88 -4.28 7.20
N HIS A 33 45.66 -3.22 7.00
CA HIS A 33 45.24 -2.03 6.29
C HIS A 33 44.96 -2.30 4.80
N MET A 34 45.73 -3.16 4.16
CA MET A 34 45.49 -3.56 2.77
C MET A 34 44.21 -4.37 2.63
N ILE A 35 43.95 -5.30 3.55
CA ILE A 35 42.70 -6.08 3.57
C ILE A 35 41.51 -5.15 3.75
N ALA A 36 41.59 -4.22 4.69
CA ALA A 36 40.53 -3.24 4.92
C ALA A 36 40.28 -2.35 3.69
N LEU A 37 41.36 -1.90 3.02
CA LEU A 37 41.24 -1.12 1.79
C LEU A 37 40.60 -1.91 0.65
N ASN A 38 40.97 -3.18 0.47
CA ASN A 38 40.37 -4.03 -0.54
C ASN A 38 38.90 -4.23 -0.28
N GLN A 39 38.46 -4.45 0.98
CA GLN A 39 37.05 -4.54 1.34
C GLN A 39 36.26 -3.26 1.00
N ILE A 40 36.87 -2.09 1.26
CA ILE A 40 36.28 -0.80 0.88
C ILE A 40 36.17 -0.68 -0.63
N MET A 41 37.21 -1.02 -1.38
CA MET A 41 37.22 -0.93 -2.84
C MET A 41 36.21 -1.88 -3.48
N ASP A 42 35.97 -3.05 -2.92
CA ASP A 42 35.00 -4.02 -3.41
C ASP A 42 33.53 -3.54 -3.26
N ARG A 43 33.26 -2.64 -2.32
CA ARG A 43 31.94 -2.04 -2.10
C ARG A 43 31.60 -0.93 -3.10
N ILE A 44 32.59 -0.20 -3.60
CA ILE A 44 32.42 1.00 -4.43
C ILE A 44 31.65 0.72 -5.73
N PRO A 45 31.97 -0.32 -6.54
CA PRO A 45 31.28 -0.56 -7.79
C PRO A 45 29.76 -0.74 -7.63
N GLY A 46 29.33 -1.48 -6.62
CA GLY A 46 27.92 -1.69 -6.32
C GLY A 46 27.18 -0.40 -5.91
N LEU A 47 27.85 0.43 -5.09
CA LEU A 47 27.30 1.72 -4.67
C LEU A 47 27.18 2.70 -5.86
N ILE A 48 28.20 2.74 -6.72
CA ILE A 48 28.18 3.57 -7.93
C ILE A 48 27.09 3.12 -8.90
N GLU A 49 26.95 1.82 -9.11
CA GLU A 49 25.89 1.28 -9.96
C GLU A 49 24.51 1.66 -9.46
N LYS A 50 24.29 1.62 -8.14
CA LYS A 50 23.03 2.06 -7.51
C LYS A 50 22.71 3.51 -7.86
N VAL A 51 23.61 4.45 -7.61
CA VAL A 51 23.35 5.89 -7.80
C VAL A 51 23.37 6.35 -9.25
N ASN A 52 24.13 5.68 -10.12
CA ASN A 52 24.27 6.09 -11.52
C ASN A 52 23.31 5.37 -12.49
N LYS A 53 22.81 4.20 -12.10
CA LYS A 53 21.98 3.37 -12.97
C LYS A 53 20.68 2.93 -12.30
N THR A 54 20.76 2.10 -11.26
CA THR A 54 19.58 1.42 -10.70
C THR A 54 18.52 2.40 -10.16
N LEU A 55 18.91 3.31 -9.27
CA LEU A 55 17.98 4.27 -8.69
C LEU A 55 17.44 5.30 -9.70
N PRO A 56 18.29 5.88 -10.59
CA PRO A 56 17.77 6.77 -11.64
C PRO A 56 16.81 6.08 -12.62
N GLU A 57 17.07 4.85 -13.04
CA GLU A 57 16.18 4.10 -13.93
C GLU A 57 14.84 3.80 -13.26
N GLN A 58 14.85 3.40 -12.00
CA GLN A 58 13.62 3.18 -11.23
C GLN A 58 12.83 4.48 -11.03
N LEU A 59 13.49 5.60 -10.79
CA LEU A 59 12.83 6.89 -10.67
C LEU A 59 12.18 7.32 -11.99
N GLU A 60 12.85 7.13 -13.11
CA GLU A 60 12.31 7.43 -14.44
C GLU A 60 11.08 6.56 -14.73
N ASP A 61 11.12 5.29 -14.36
CA ASP A 61 10.00 4.36 -14.48
C ASP A 61 8.80 4.80 -13.62
N LEU A 62 9.04 5.20 -12.38
CA LEU A 62 8.02 5.75 -11.49
C LEU A 62 7.36 7.02 -12.06
N GLU A 63 8.16 7.96 -12.56
CA GLU A 63 7.65 9.20 -13.14
C GLU A 63 6.83 8.96 -14.40
N SER A 64 7.29 8.05 -15.26
CA SER A 64 6.58 7.64 -16.45
C SER A 64 5.27 6.94 -16.11
N GLY A 65 5.30 6.04 -15.13
CA GLY A 65 4.12 5.33 -14.62
C GLY A 65 3.10 6.31 -14.02
N TYR A 66 3.56 7.24 -13.20
CA TYR A 66 2.70 8.26 -12.60
C TYR A 66 1.98 9.10 -13.65
N ARG A 67 2.69 9.60 -14.67
CA ARG A 67 2.08 10.35 -15.78
C ARG A 67 1.00 9.55 -16.49
N LYS A 68 1.25 8.27 -16.79
CA LYS A 68 0.26 7.39 -17.41
C LYS A 68 -0.97 7.20 -16.55
N LEU A 69 -0.81 7.04 -15.24
CA LEU A 69 -1.93 6.90 -14.32
C LEU A 69 -2.76 8.20 -14.23
N ILE A 70 -2.11 9.36 -14.17
CA ILE A 70 -2.82 10.65 -14.20
C ILE A 70 -3.58 10.84 -15.52
N ASP A 71 -2.99 10.47 -16.66
CA ASP A 71 -3.66 10.52 -17.96
C ASP A 71 -4.87 9.57 -18.06
N GLN A 72 -4.88 8.51 -17.26
CA GLN A 72 -5.99 7.57 -17.11
C GLN A 72 -6.98 7.95 -16.00
N ASN A 73 -6.92 9.17 -15.50
CA ASN A 73 -7.78 9.71 -14.44
C ASN A 73 -7.62 9.03 -13.05
N TYR A 74 -6.48 8.40 -12.79
CA TYR A 74 -6.18 7.96 -11.43
C TYR A 74 -5.96 9.15 -10.51
N LEU A 75 -6.52 9.08 -9.32
CA LEU A 75 -6.32 10.03 -8.23
C LEU A 75 -5.56 9.32 -7.10
N PHE A 76 -4.79 10.08 -6.35
CA PHE A 76 -4.03 9.56 -5.23
C PHE A 76 -4.46 10.26 -3.95
N THR A 77 -4.55 9.52 -2.85
CA THR A 77 -4.80 10.09 -1.52
C THR A 77 -3.61 10.88 -1.03
N GLU A 78 -2.41 10.46 -1.42
CA GLU A 78 -1.17 11.14 -1.11
C GLU A 78 -1.01 12.38 -1.99
N GLN A 79 -0.84 13.52 -1.33
CA GLN A 79 -0.50 14.76 -1.99
C GLN A 79 1.02 14.85 -2.15
N ASN A 80 1.47 15.58 -3.18
CA ASN A 80 2.89 15.86 -3.42
C ASN A 80 3.76 14.68 -3.90
N ILE A 81 3.21 13.71 -4.64
CA ILE A 81 4.00 12.63 -5.25
C ILE A 81 5.13 13.19 -6.12
N GLU A 82 4.88 14.26 -6.88
CA GLU A 82 5.90 14.93 -7.71
C GLU A 82 7.03 15.53 -6.86
N SER A 83 6.72 16.03 -5.67
CA SER A 83 7.72 16.51 -4.73
C SER A 83 8.62 15.35 -4.24
N SER A 84 8.04 14.18 -4.01
CA SER A 84 8.80 12.98 -3.64
C SER A 84 9.81 12.58 -4.73
N PHE A 85 9.47 12.74 -5.99
CA PHE A 85 10.43 12.50 -7.10
C PHE A 85 11.62 13.47 -7.05
N GLN A 86 11.38 14.73 -6.74
CA GLN A 86 12.45 15.71 -6.58
C GLN A 86 13.34 15.41 -5.39
N ASP A 87 12.75 15.02 -4.27
CA ASP A 87 13.48 14.62 -3.06
C ASP A 87 14.37 13.41 -3.32
N ILE A 88 13.89 12.42 -4.08
CA ILE A 88 14.68 11.27 -4.51
C ILE A 88 15.86 11.70 -5.40
N ARG A 89 15.66 12.62 -6.35
CA ARG A 89 16.75 13.13 -7.20
C ARG A 89 17.82 13.83 -6.38
N VAL A 90 17.44 14.65 -5.43
CA VAL A 90 18.35 15.32 -4.52
C VAL A 90 19.12 14.30 -3.70
N ALA A 91 18.44 13.32 -3.12
CA ALA A 91 19.04 12.27 -2.32
C ALA A 91 20.08 11.44 -3.13
N ILE A 92 19.79 11.08 -4.37
CA ILE A 92 20.73 10.37 -5.26
C ILE A 92 22.01 11.19 -5.47
N ARG A 93 21.89 12.51 -5.69
CA ARG A 93 23.06 13.40 -5.83
C ARG A 93 23.88 13.49 -4.53
N GLU A 94 23.23 13.61 -3.40
CA GLU A 94 23.87 13.64 -2.09
C GLU A 94 24.57 12.31 -1.79
N ASN A 95 23.96 11.18 -2.14
CA ASN A 95 24.55 9.86 -1.99
C ASN A 95 25.79 9.68 -2.86
N THR A 96 25.79 10.24 -4.07
CA THR A 96 26.99 10.26 -4.93
C THR A 96 28.12 11.02 -4.26
N ALA A 97 27.85 12.13 -3.61
CA ALA A 97 28.86 12.88 -2.86
C ALA A 97 29.45 12.09 -1.68
N LEU A 98 28.64 11.28 -0.98
CA LEU A 98 29.10 10.39 0.09
C LEU A 98 30.06 9.32 -0.44
N ILE A 99 29.79 8.76 -1.61
CA ILE A 99 30.69 7.78 -2.26
C ILE A 99 32.02 8.43 -2.63
N VAL A 100 31.98 9.64 -3.20
CA VAL A 100 33.17 10.40 -3.58
C VAL A 100 34.04 10.76 -2.37
N SER A 101 33.43 11.02 -1.23
CA SER A 101 34.14 11.29 0.04
C SER A 101 34.54 10.02 0.80
N PHE A 102 34.31 8.84 0.25
CA PHE A 102 34.58 7.53 0.87
C PHE A 102 33.82 7.27 2.19
N ASP A 103 32.73 7.95 2.42
CA ASP A 103 31.81 7.65 3.53
C ASP A 103 30.82 6.55 3.08
N LEU A 104 31.33 5.33 2.95
CA LEU A 104 30.65 4.23 2.30
C LEU A 104 29.50 3.66 3.14
N ASP A 105 29.63 3.68 4.47
CA ASP A 105 28.55 3.23 5.36
C ASP A 105 27.35 4.19 5.28
N ALA A 106 27.60 5.48 5.30
CA ALA A 106 26.55 6.48 5.10
C ALA A 106 25.94 6.42 3.69
N ALA A 107 26.77 6.16 2.66
CA ALA A 107 26.29 6.00 1.29
C ALA A 107 25.38 4.77 1.13
N GLU A 108 25.73 3.66 1.75
CA GLU A 108 24.93 2.43 1.72
C GLU A 108 23.57 2.61 2.41
N GLU A 109 23.57 3.21 3.61
CA GLU A 109 22.36 3.55 4.36
C GLU A 109 21.48 4.52 3.56
N ALA A 110 22.05 5.58 3.01
CA ALA A 110 21.34 6.57 2.23
C ALA A 110 20.75 5.97 0.92
N ASN A 111 21.47 5.08 0.25
CA ASN A 111 20.94 4.33 -0.91
C ASN A 111 19.77 3.43 -0.51
N GLN A 112 19.84 2.80 0.65
CA GLN A 112 18.75 1.97 1.16
C GLN A 112 17.50 2.80 1.46
N GLU A 113 17.65 3.97 2.08
CA GLU A 113 16.53 4.89 2.34
C GLU A 113 15.86 5.34 1.04
N VAL A 114 16.64 5.66 0.00
CA VAL A 114 16.09 6.01 -1.32
C VAL A 114 15.37 4.82 -1.95
N GLN A 115 15.93 3.63 -1.86
CA GLN A 115 15.28 2.41 -2.38
C GLN A 115 13.94 2.15 -1.68
N GLU A 116 13.88 2.31 -0.37
CA GLU A 116 12.64 2.15 0.41
C GLU A 116 11.57 3.16 -0.01
N GLU A 117 11.95 4.40 -0.26
CA GLU A 117 11.02 5.43 -0.75
C GLU A 117 10.53 5.11 -2.18
N ILE A 118 11.40 4.66 -3.06
CA ILE A 118 11.03 4.18 -4.40
C ILE A 118 10.04 3.01 -4.30
N ASP A 119 10.34 2.01 -3.47
CA ASP A 119 9.50 0.83 -3.27
C ASP A 119 8.14 1.23 -2.69
N ARG A 120 8.09 2.20 -1.80
CA ARG A 120 6.86 2.77 -1.25
C ARG A 120 5.99 3.40 -2.34
N LEU A 121 6.57 4.18 -3.24
CA LEU A 121 5.84 4.79 -4.36
C LEU A 121 5.34 3.74 -5.35
N TYR A 122 6.13 2.72 -5.68
CA TYR A 122 5.64 1.58 -6.47
C TYR A 122 4.44 0.91 -5.82
N GLN A 123 4.47 0.72 -4.50
CA GLN A 123 3.35 0.14 -3.77
C GLN A 123 2.11 1.04 -3.81
N VAL A 124 2.25 2.35 -3.70
CA VAL A 124 1.15 3.30 -3.84
C VAL A 124 0.48 3.16 -5.22
N PHE A 125 1.26 3.11 -6.29
CA PHE A 125 0.73 2.97 -7.65
C PHE A 125 0.09 1.60 -7.88
N THR A 126 0.72 0.55 -7.43
CA THR A 126 0.18 -0.82 -7.53
C THR A 126 -1.14 -0.95 -6.78
N SER A 127 -1.23 -0.38 -5.59
CA SER A 127 -2.46 -0.40 -4.78
C SER A 127 -3.63 0.29 -5.48
N GLU A 128 -3.39 1.41 -6.15
CA GLU A 128 -4.44 2.10 -6.92
C GLU A 128 -4.87 1.30 -8.17
N ILE A 129 -3.93 0.68 -8.87
CA ILE A 129 -4.23 -0.17 -10.03
C ILE A 129 -5.06 -1.40 -9.60
N GLU A 130 -4.68 -2.05 -8.53
CA GLU A 130 -5.40 -3.21 -7.98
C GLU A 130 -6.77 -2.81 -7.45
N ALA A 131 -6.87 -1.65 -6.78
CA ALA A 131 -8.14 -1.11 -6.32
C ALA A 131 -9.09 -0.81 -7.48
N HIS A 132 -8.59 -0.25 -8.59
CA HIS A 132 -9.40 -0.06 -9.79
C HIS A 132 -9.95 -1.38 -10.32
N LYS A 133 -9.12 -2.41 -10.44
CA LYS A 133 -9.57 -3.75 -10.85
C LYS A 133 -10.63 -4.32 -9.91
N ALA A 134 -10.44 -4.16 -8.62
CA ALA A 134 -11.40 -4.60 -7.60
C ALA A 134 -12.74 -3.86 -7.71
N THR A 135 -12.72 -2.54 -7.90
CA THR A 135 -13.95 -1.74 -8.07
C THR A 135 -14.70 -2.13 -9.34
N VAL A 136 -14.00 -2.36 -10.45
CA VAL A 136 -14.61 -2.86 -11.70
C VAL A 136 -15.25 -4.23 -11.51
N LYS A 137 -14.61 -5.12 -10.75
CA LYS A 137 -15.18 -6.43 -10.42
C LYS A 137 -16.45 -6.30 -9.55
N LEU A 138 -16.42 -5.46 -8.52
CA LEU A 138 -17.55 -5.20 -7.65
C LEU A 138 -18.71 -4.54 -8.40
N SER A 139 -18.44 -3.67 -9.38
CA SER A 139 -19.47 -3.04 -10.20
C SER A 139 -20.34 -4.03 -10.99
N LYS A 140 -19.83 -5.23 -11.23
CA LYS A 140 -20.56 -6.29 -11.96
C LYS A 140 -21.43 -7.15 -11.04
N THR A 141 -21.06 -7.29 -9.78
CA THR A 141 -21.71 -8.20 -8.82
C THR A 141 -22.60 -7.46 -7.83
N LEU A 142 -22.18 -6.30 -7.37
CA LEU A 142 -22.85 -5.54 -6.33
C LEU A 142 -24.26 -5.07 -6.69
N PRO A 143 -24.56 -4.60 -7.92
CA PRO A 143 -25.92 -4.22 -8.29
C PRO A 143 -26.94 -5.33 -8.16
N LYS A 144 -26.59 -6.55 -8.52
CA LYS A 144 -27.45 -7.73 -8.39
C LYS A 144 -27.72 -8.08 -6.94
N PHE A 145 -26.70 -7.98 -6.10
CA PHE A 145 -26.84 -8.24 -4.67
C PHE A 145 -27.66 -7.14 -3.98
N LEU A 146 -27.48 -5.89 -4.40
CA LEU A 146 -28.29 -4.76 -3.97
C LEU A 146 -29.76 -4.96 -4.33
N GLU A 147 -30.07 -5.32 -5.57
CA GLU A 147 -31.41 -5.58 -6.03
C GLU A 147 -32.11 -6.71 -5.25
N HIS A 148 -31.38 -7.81 -5.01
CA HIS A 148 -31.86 -8.92 -4.19
C HIS A 148 -32.20 -8.48 -2.77
N ASN A 149 -31.33 -7.73 -2.10
CA ASN A 149 -31.58 -7.21 -0.76
C ASN A 149 -32.74 -6.19 -0.72
N ALA A 150 -32.85 -5.34 -1.73
CA ALA A 150 -33.95 -4.38 -1.85
C ALA A 150 -35.30 -5.11 -2.01
N GLN A 151 -35.34 -6.15 -2.83
CA GLN A 151 -36.56 -6.95 -3.00
C GLN A 151 -36.91 -7.70 -1.71
N ASN A 152 -35.95 -8.27 -1.02
CA ASN A 152 -36.22 -8.93 0.27
C ASN A 152 -36.76 -7.95 1.32
N THR A 153 -36.20 -6.75 1.40
CA THR A 153 -36.69 -5.69 2.30
C THR A 153 -38.13 -5.29 1.96
N LYS A 154 -38.43 -5.13 0.67
CA LYS A 154 -39.76 -4.81 0.20
C LYS A 154 -40.75 -5.93 0.57
N ASN A 155 -40.40 -7.17 0.33
CA ASN A 155 -41.24 -8.33 0.69
C ASN A 155 -41.52 -8.38 2.20
N LEU A 156 -40.51 -8.10 3.03
CA LEU A 156 -40.67 -8.03 4.50
C LEU A 156 -41.67 -6.92 4.91
N LEU A 157 -41.58 -5.74 4.28
CA LEU A 157 -42.52 -4.65 4.56
C LEU A 157 -43.97 -5.01 4.17
N GLU A 158 -44.15 -5.54 2.97
CA GLU A 158 -45.47 -5.95 2.47
C GLU A 158 -46.10 -7.05 3.36
N GLU A 159 -45.28 -8.03 3.75
CA GLU A 159 -45.73 -9.11 4.64
C GLU A 159 -46.04 -8.61 6.04
N THR A 160 -45.22 -7.69 6.56
CA THR A 160 -45.48 -7.02 7.85
C THR A 160 -46.79 -6.26 7.83
N GLU A 161 -47.11 -5.51 6.76
CA GLU A 161 -48.36 -4.78 6.62
C GLU A 161 -49.54 -5.73 6.52
N ARG A 162 -49.40 -6.87 5.82
CA ARG A 162 -50.43 -7.89 5.71
C ARG A 162 -50.74 -8.51 7.06
N LEU A 163 -49.73 -8.95 7.78
CA LEU A 163 -49.89 -9.61 9.08
C LEU A 163 -50.37 -8.63 10.17
N ASN A 164 -49.91 -7.40 10.17
CA ASN A 164 -50.30 -6.40 11.19
C ASN A 164 -51.77 -6.00 11.13
N LYS A 165 -52.47 -6.33 10.05
CA LYS A 165 -53.92 -6.16 9.94
C LYS A 165 -54.71 -7.23 10.71
N SER A 166 -54.14 -8.40 10.87
CA SER A 166 -54.82 -9.57 11.47
C SER A 166 -54.19 -9.97 12.82
N TYR A 167 -52.95 -9.61 13.07
CA TYR A 167 -52.13 -10.04 14.23
C TYR A 167 -51.48 -8.86 14.90
N THR A 168 -51.20 -8.97 16.18
CA THR A 168 -50.41 -7.97 16.93
C THR A 168 -48.94 -8.36 16.90
N LEU A 169 -48.14 -7.77 16.00
CA LEU A 169 -46.74 -8.00 15.90
C LEU A 169 -45.97 -7.26 17.03
N ALA A 170 -44.83 -7.81 17.46
CA ALA A 170 -44.00 -7.20 18.48
C ALA A 170 -43.42 -5.86 17.99
N ASP A 171 -43.59 -4.79 18.74
CA ASP A 171 -43.10 -3.43 18.39
C ASP A 171 -41.61 -3.39 18.10
N SER A 172 -40.81 -4.20 18.81
CA SER A 172 -39.39 -4.32 18.58
C SER A 172 -39.03 -4.87 17.18
N LYS A 173 -39.85 -5.78 16.67
CA LYS A 173 -39.69 -6.37 15.33
C LYS A 173 -40.12 -5.41 14.24
N LEU A 174 -41.27 -4.71 14.45
CA LEU A 174 -41.73 -3.65 13.56
C LEU A 174 -40.67 -2.54 13.42
N SER A 175 -40.12 -2.09 14.54
CA SER A 175 -39.03 -1.09 14.54
C SER A 175 -37.79 -1.55 13.77
N ARG A 176 -37.38 -2.81 13.93
CA ARG A 176 -36.24 -3.37 13.17
C ARG A 176 -36.49 -3.42 11.67
N ILE A 177 -37.68 -3.81 11.23
CA ILE A 177 -38.05 -3.83 9.81
C ILE A 177 -38.04 -2.42 9.22
N GLN A 178 -38.53 -1.42 9.95
CA GLN A 178 -38.47 -0.02 9.53
C GLN A 178 -37.04 0.51 9.45
N GLN A 179 -36.20 0.15 10.41
CA GLN A 179 -34.76 0.51 10.40
C GLN A 179 -34.04 -0.14 9.23
N LEU A 180 -34.36 -1.40 8.93
CA LEU A 180 -33.80 -2.13 7.80
C LEU A 180 -34.12 -1.42 6.47
N SER A 181 -35.38 -0.96 6.29
CA SER A 181 -35.77 -0.19 5.11
C SER A 181 -35.00 1.12 4.96
N LYS A 182 -34.76 1.85 6.07
CA LYS A 182 -33.95 3.08 6.04
C LYS A 182 -32.49 2.80 5.73
N ARG A 183 -31.91 1.75 6.31
CA ARG A 183 -30.56 1.32 6.00
C ARG A 183 -30.41 0.93 4.54
N MET A 184 -31.42 0.25 3.97
CA MET A 184 -31.45 -0.15 2.56
C MET A 184 -31.34 1.07 1.64
N THR A 185 -32.12 2.11 1.87
CA THR A 185 -32.08 3.35 1.10
C THR A 185 -30.71 4.03 1.20
N SER A 186 -30.11 4.07 2.41
CA SER A 186 -28.78 4.68 2.61
C SER A 186 -27.67 3.92 1.87
N VAL A 187 -27.69 2.59 1.94
CA VAL A 187 -26.70 1.74 1.25
C VAL A 187 -26.85 1.85 -0.27
N GLU A 188 -28.08 1.86 -0.77
CA GLU A 188 -28.36 2.03 -2.20
C GLU A 188 -27.78 3.34 -2.73
N THR A 189 -27.95 4.45 -2.01
CA THR A 189 -27.38 5.75 -2.38
C THR A 189 -25.85 5.67 -2.44
N VAL A 190 -25.19 5.15 -1.41
CA VAL A 190 -23.74 5.02 -1.38
C VAL A 190 -23.20 4.15 -2.52
N ILE A 191 -23.87 3.04 -2.81
CA ILE A 191 -23.47 2.14 -3.91
C ILE A 191 -23.61 2.84 -5.25
N ASN A 192 -24.76 3.46 -5.53
CA ASN A 192 -25.01 4.11 -6.80
C ASN A 192 -24.03 5.27 -7.04
N ASP A 193 -23.81 6.13 -6.05
CA ASP A 193 -22.85 7.22 -6.15
C ASP A 193 -21.42 6.68 -6.39
N SER A 194 -21.02 5.62 -5.69
CA SER A 194 -19.69 5.02 -5.85
C SER A 194 -19.51 4.33 -7.21
N LEU A 195 -20.58 3.75 -7.77
CA LEU A 195 -20.53 3.13 -9.11
C LEU A 195 -20.40 4.19 -10.22
N GLU A 196 -21.02 5.36 -10.07
CA GLU A 196 -20.84 6.48 -11.00
C GLU A 196 -19.40 7.01 -10.97
N ASP A 197 -18.79 7.05 -9.80
CA ASP A 197 -17.40 7.52 -9.63
C ASP A 197 -16.35 6.60 -10.28
N ILE A 198 -16.66 5.35 -10.63
CA ILE A 198 -15.70 4.45 -11.27
C ILE A 198 -15.27 4.96 -12.65
N GLU A 199 -16.18 5.51 -13.43
CA GLU A 199 -15.90 6.02 -14.77
C GLU A 199 -15.28 7.43 -14.75
N ASN A 200 -15.71 8.26 -13.80
CA ASN A 200 -15.22 9.63 -13.58
C ASN A 200 -14.88 9.84 -12.12
N PRO A 201 -13.74 9.33 -11.64
CA PRO A 201 -13.43 9.32 -10.22
C PRO A 201 -13.21 10.75 -9.68
N GLU A 202 -13.88 11.06 -8.59
CA GLU A 202 -13.63 12.26 -7.77
C GLU A 202 -12.71 11.96 -6.57
N VAL A 203 -12.48 10.68 -6.29
CA VAL A 203 -11.61 10.17 -5.23
C VAL A 203 -10.75 9.01 -5.74
N ALA A 204 -9.68 8.67 -5.01
CA ALA A 204 -8.83 7.54 -5.36
C ALA A 204 -9.60 6.21 -5.37
N TYR A 205 -9.19 5.27 -6.22
CA TYR A 205 -9.84 3.96 -6.32
C TYR A 205 -9.75 3.14 -5.03
N THR A 206 -8.72 3.31 -4.23
CA THR A 206 -8.62 2.69 -2.91
C THR A 206 -9.76 3.13 -1.99
N ILE A 207 -10.18 4.38 -2.05
CA ILE A 207 -11.33 4.90 -1.30
C ILE A 207 -12.65 4.31 -1.85
N LEU A 208 -12.81 4.25 -3.17
CA LEU A 208 -13.98 3.64 -3.79
C LEU A 208 -14.08 2.16 -3.45
N GLN A 209 -12.98 1.43 -3.48
CA GLN A 209 -12.92 0.03 -3.07
C GLN A 209 -13.39 -0.15 -1.63
N GLU A 210 -12.89 0.64 -0.70
CA GLU A 210 -13.32 0.62 0.71
C GLU A 210 -14.83 0.85 0.86
N ARG A 211 -15.37 1.85 0.17
CA ARG A 211 -16.81 2.16 0.20
C ARG A 211 -17.65 1.01 -0.33
N LEU A 212 -17.27 0.42 -1.45
CA LEU A 212 -17.99 -0.69 -2.08
C LEU A 212 -17.88 -1.98 -1.26
N GLU A 213 -16.72 -2.29 -0.71
CA GLU A 213 -16.51 -3.44 0.17
C GLU A 213 -17.28 -3.29 1.49
N HIS A 214 -17.31 -2.10 2.07
CA HIS A 214 -18.11 -1.81 3.24
C HIS A 214 -19.60 -1.97 2.95
N SER A 215 -20.07 -1.47 1.81
CA SER A 215 -21.46 -1.63 1.36
C SER A 215 -21.82 -3.11 1.14
N MET A 216 -20.90 -3.90 0.57
CA MET A 216 -21.08 -5.34 0.40
C MET A 216 -21.22 -6.04 1.76
N ALA A 217 -20.38 -5.72 2.73
CA ALA A 217 -20.44 -6.25 4.08
C ALA A 217 -21.78 -5.87 4.76
N THR A 218 -22.20 -4.62 4.62
CA THR A 218 -23.50 -4.15 5.15
C THR A 218 -24.66 -4.89 4.53
N LEU A 219 -24.67 -5.13 3.21
CA LEU A 219 -25.72 -5.92 2.55
C LEU A 219 -25.76 -7.36 3.04
N LYS A 220 -24.63 -7.99 3.32
CA LYS A 220 -24.57 -9.34 3.89
C LYS A 220 -25.15 -9.39 5.31
N GLU A 221 -24.82 -8.43 6.16
CA GLU A 221 -25.44 -8.30 7.48
C GLU A 221 -26.95 -8.09 7.40
N MET A 222 -27.39 -7.27 6.45
CA MET A 222 -28.82 -7.03 6.21
C MET A 222 -29.54 -8.28 5.71
N GLU A 223 -28.91 -9.07 4.85
CA GLU A 223 -29.45 -10.35 4.39
C GLU A 223 -29.68 -11.33 5.55
N GLU A 224 -28.71 -11.45 6.46
CA GLU A 224 -28.86 -12.26 7.68
C GLU A 224 -30.02 -11.75 8.55
N GLU A 225 -30.16 -10.45 8.73
CA GLU A 225 -31.25 -9.86 9.48
C GLU A 225 -32.61 -10.07 8.78
N GLN A 226 -32.67 -9.97 7.45
CA GLN A 226 -33.84 -10.26 6.64
C GLN A 226 -34.33 -11.68 6.85
N LEU A 227 -33.42 -12.67 6.88
CA LEU A 227 -33.78 -14.06 7.14
C LEU A 227 -34.39 -14.25 8.53
N VAL A 228 -33.78 -13.68 9.56
CA VAL A 228 -34.28 -13.74 10.93
C VAL A 228 -35.68 -13.13 11.06
N LEU A 229 -35.92 -11.99 10.39
CA LEU A 229 -37.20 -11.32 10.43
C LEU A 229 -38.28 -12.06 9.59
N ALA A 230 -37.89 -12.66 8.47
CA ALA A 230 -38.77 -13.51 7.67
C ALA A 230 -39.26 -14.74 8.45
N ASP A 231 -38.31 -15.44 9.13
CA ASP A 231 -38.66 -16.58 10.00
C ASP A 231 -39.61 -16.18 11.15
N TYR A 232 -39.38 -14.99 11.73
CA TYR A 232 -40.28 -14.47 12.75
C TYR A 232 -41.69 -14.25 12.19
N LEU A 233 -41.84 -13.58 11.04
CA LEU A 233 -43.16 -13.34 10.43
C LEU A 233 -43.86 -14.67 10.10
N GLN A 234 -43.14 -15.64 9.53
CA GLN A 234 -43.68 -16.95 9.22
C GLN A 234 -44.15 -17.70 10.50
N SER A 235 -43.41 -17.60 11.59
CA SER A 235 -43.76 -18.23 12.87
C SER A 235 -45.07 -17.66 13.46
N GLN A 236 -45.35 -16.38 13.24
CA GLN A 236 -46.60 -15.75 13.69
C GLN A 236 -47.83 -16.31 12.92
N GLU A 237 -47.66 -16.54 11.62
CA GLU A 237 -48.71 -17.13 10.79
C GLU A 237 -49.05 -18.59 11.16
N VAL A 238 -48.01 -19.39 11.44
CA VAL A 238 -48.15 -20.82 11.80
C VAL A 238 -48.72 -21.02 13.22
N SER A 239 -48.33 -20.18 14.18
CA SER A 239 -48.77 -20.33 15.58
C SER A 239 -50.23 -20.10 15.83
N GLU A 240 -50.97 -19.50 14.90
CA GLU A 240 -52.41 -19.23 15.02
C GLU A 240 -53.27 -20.10 14.09
N THR A 241 -52.65 -20.92 13.26
CA THR A 241 -53.38 -21.90 12.43
C THR A 241 -53.59 -23.24 13.17
N ASN A 242 -53.03 -23.40 14.38
CA ASN A 242 -53.17 -24.52 15.28
C ASN A 242 -54.02 -24.17 16.50
#